data_d38def48e453e84db08098324d74ef1a
#
_entry.id   d38def48e453e84db08098324d74ef1a
#
_cell.length_a   1.000
_cell.length_b   1.000
_cell.length_c   1.000
_cell.angle_alpha   90.00
_cell.angle_beta   90.00
_cell.angle_gamma   90.00
#
_symmetry.space_group_name_H-M   'P 1'
#
loop_
_entity.id
_entity.type
_entity.pdbx_description
1 polymer ?
#
loop_
_entity_poly.entity_id
_entity_poly.type
_entity_poly.pdbx_seq_one_letter_code
_entity_poly.pdbx_strand_id
1 'polypeptide(L)'
;MSLRWKKNTVVSLVLAMLLIVISGCGRPSSGATETPAPVEPTGPNPVATIEMADGQKIVIELYPEIAPNTVNNFISLANQGFYDGLIFHRVIPGFMVQSGDPNGNGSGGPGYTIKGEFTSNGHKNHLNHTRGVISMARKDGDLDSAGSQFFIMLADADYLDNAYATFGKVTEGMEVVDGIAAQEIGEGDKPVSDQVMKKVTVDTHGLEYPEPVKMP
;
A
#
# COMPACT_ATOMS: atom_id res chain seq x y z
N MET A 1 9.50 36.90 71.36
CA MET A 1 8.71 36.41 72.48
C MET A 1 8.31 35.01 72.11
N SER A 2 9.13 34.03 72.47
CA SER A 2 9.06 33.10 73.59
C SER A 2 7.70 32.40 73.64
N LEU A 3 7.56 31.16 73.72
CA LEU A 3 8.23 30.05 74.36
C LEU A 3 7.44 28.78 74.17
N ARG A 4 8.11 27.70 74.01
CA ARG A 4 8.19 26.42 74.72
C ARG A 4 7.14 25.37 74.37
N TRP A 5 7.58 24.29 73.79
CA TRP A 5 8.15 23.01 74.26
C TRP A 5 7.33 22.32 75.34
N LYS A 6 6.82 21.15 75.04
CA LYS A 6 7.04 19.98 75.94
C LYS A 6 6.76 18.66 75.24
N LYS A 7 7.71 17.81 75.47
CA LYS A 7 7.85 16.39 75.19
C LYS A 7 6.88 15.52 75.97
N ASN A 8 6.77 14.35 75.60
CA ASN A 8 6.83 12.99 76.20
C ASN A 8 5.60 12.18 75.89
N THR A 9 5.62 10.98 75.60
CA THR A 9 6.45 9.78 75.70
C THR A 9 5.50 8.60 75.72
N VAL A 10 5.96 7.50 75.02
CA VAL A 10 5.84 6.11 75.47
C VAL A 10 4.65 5.26 75.04
N VAL A 11 4.90 4.41 74.06
CA VAL A 11 4.76 2.94 74.01
C VAL A 11 3.40 2.32 74.35
N SER A 12 2.82 1.65 73.39
CA SER A 12 2.47 0.21 73.56
C SER A 12 2.13 -0.44 72.24
N LEU A 13 2.80 -1.55 72.02
CA LEU A 13 2.65 -2.60 71.02
C LEU A 13 1.27 -3.23 71.17
N VAL A 14 0.46 -3.25 70.08
CA VAL A 14 -0.55 -4.29 69.92
C VAL A 14 -0.53 -4.71 68.46
N LEU A 15 -0.05 -5.92 68.25
CA LEU A 15 -0.05 -6.71 67.05
C LEU A 15 -1.49 -7.09 66.73
N ALA A 16 -2.10 -6.47 65.71
CA ALA A 16 -3.36 -6.94 65.15
C ALA A 16 -3.11 -7.33 63.69
N MET A 17 -2.99 -8.60 63.47
CA MET A 17 -2.93 -9.25 62.14
C MET A 17 -4.26 -9.01 61.46
N LEU A 18 -4.33 -8.07 60.50
CA LEU A 18 -5.51 -7.92 59.64
C LEU A 18 -5.19 -8.56 58.31
N LEU A 19 -5.76 -9.77 58.11
CA LEU A 19 -5.79 -10.44 56.80
C LEU A 19 -6.63 -9.59 55.86
N ILE A 20 -5.97 -8.82 54.98
CA ILE A 20 -6.62 -8.21 53.82
C ILE A 20 -6.71 -9.24 52.73
N VAL A 21 -7.90 -9.83 52.60
CA VAL A 21 -8.27 -10.61 51.41
C VAL A 21 -8.43 -9.61 50.26
N ILE A 22 -7.40 -9.50 49.42
CA ILE A 22 -7.48 -8.74 48.17
C ILE A 22 -8.28 -9.60 47.23
N SER A 23 -9.61 -9.39 47.17
CA SER A 23 -10.43 -9.86 46.06
C SER A 23 -9.98 -9.10 44.80
N GLY A 24 -9.06 -9.69 44.07
CA GLY A 24 -8.69 -9.26 42.75
C GLY A 24 -9.87 -9.49 41.79
N CYS A 25 -10.68 -8.45 41.54
CA CYS A 25 -11.54 -8.41 40.39
C CYS A 25 -10.64 -8.39 39.16
N GLY A 26 -10.29 -9.56 38.66
CA GLY A 26 -9.73 -9.70 37.34
C GLY A 26 -10.73 -9.17 36.31
N ARG A 27 -10.49 -7.98 35.73
CA ARG A 27 -11.13 -7.59 34.50
C ARG A 27 -10.74 -8.63 33.47
N PRO A 28 -11.71 -9.24 32.76
CA PRO A 28 -11.35 -10.02 31.57
C PRO A 28 -10.75 -9.00 30.60
N SER A 29 -9.45 -9.07 30.39
CA SER A 29 -8.81 -8.50 29.22
C SER A 29 -9.46 -9.19 28.03
N SER A 30 -10.33 -8.47 27.32
CA SER A 30 -10.75 -8.86 26.00
C SER A 30 -9.49 -8.84 25.14
N GLY A 31 -8.80 -9.97 25.10
CA GLY A 31 -7.78 -10.23 24.11
C GLY A 31 -8.44 -10.13 22.75
N ALA A 32 -8.33 -8.97 22.10
CA ALA A 32 -8.46 -8.92 20.68
C ALA A 32 -7.41 -9.90 20.15
N THR A 33 -7.86 -11.03 19.64
CA THR A 33 -7.02 -11.94 18.90
C THR A 33 -6.62 -11.17 17.64
N GLU A 34 -5.47 -10.52 17.68
CA GLU A 34 -4.87 -9.98 16.47
C GLU A 34 -4.71 -11.19 15.53
N THR A 35 -5.48 -11.20 14.46
CA THR A 35 -5.25 -12.15 13.38
C THR A 35 -3.81 -11.94 12.93
N PRO A 36 -2.94 -12.97 12.95
CA PRO A 36 -1.58 -12.81 12.48
C PRO A 36 -1.61 -12.19 11.10
N ALA A 37 -0.78 -11.17 10.88
CA ALA A 37 -0.62 -10.61 9.53
C ALA A 37 -0.26 -11.76 8.58
N PRO A 38 -0.84 -11.80 7.37
CA PRO A 38 -0.48 -12.80 6.39
C PRO A 38 1.04 -12.82 6.21
N VAL A 39 1.63 -13.99 6.34
CA VAL A 39 3.09 -14.16 6.13
C VAL A 39 3.31 -14.17 4.62
N GLU A 40 4.04 -13.19 4.13
CA GLU A 40 4.43 -13.14 2.73
C GLU A 40 5.34 -14.34 2.38
N PRO A 41 5.19 -14.95 1.20
CA PRO A 41 6.03 -16.06 0.80
C PRO A 41 7.49 -15.64 0.67
N THR A 42 8.41 -16.47 1.14
CA THR A 42 9.84 -16.25 0.97
C THR A 42 10.31 -16.92 -0.33
N GLY A 43 10.79 -16.13 -1.28
CA GLY A 43 11.24 -16.63 -2.59
C GLY A 43 11.59 -15.49 -3.54
N PRO A 44 11.73 -15.78 -4.83
CA PRO A 44 11.93 -14.73 -5.82
C PRO A 44 10.69 -13.82 -5.89
N ASN A 45 10.91 -12.56 -6.16
CA ASN A 45 9.86 -11.57 -6.32
C ASN A 45 8.92 -11.92 -7.48
N PRO A 46 7.60 -11.69 -7.34
CA PRO A 46 6.68 -11.91 -8.44
C PRO A 46 6.96 -10.94 -9.59
N VAL A 47 6.73 -11.43 -10.80
CA VAL A 47 6.96 -10.66 -12.04
C VAL A 47 5.66 -10.45 -12.78
N ALA A 48 5.22 -9.21 -12.87
CA ALA A 48 4.05 -8.83 -13.67
C ALA A 48 4.46 -8.56 -15.12
N THR A 49 3.62 -8.98 -16.06
CA THR A 49 3.77 -8.67 -17.48
C THR A 49 2.49 -8.01 -17.98
N ILE A 50 2.60 -6.79 -18.48
CA ILE A 50 1.56 -6.07 -19.20
C ILE A 50 1.82 -6.27 -20.69
N GLU A 51 0.95 -7.03 -21.36
CA GLU A 51 0.94 -7.16 -22.81
C GLU A 51 0.05 -6.07 -23.41
N MET A 52 0.60 -5.22 -24.25
CA MET A 52 -0.14 -4.18 -24.97
C MET A 52 -0.89 -4.77 -26.17
N ALA A 53 -1.89 -4.03 -26.68
CA ALA A 53 -2.69 -4.48 -27.82
C ALA A 53 -1.87 -4.71 -29.11
N ASP A 54 -0.75 -4.03 -29.26
CA ASP A 54 0.20 -4.21 -30.37
C ASP A 54 1.22 -5.34 -30.14
N GLY A 55 1.13 -6.04 -28.98
CA GLY A 55 2.00 -7.16 -28.61
C GLY A 55 3.29 -6.76 -27.90
N GLN A 56 3.58 -5.48 -27.74
CA GLN A 56 4.69 -5.02 -26.91
C GLN A 56 4.43 -5.33 -25.42
N LYS A 57 5.50 -5.42 -24.63
CA LYS A 57 5.39 -5.84 -23.23
C LYS A 57 6.13 -4.88 -22.30
N ILE A 58 5.56 -4.69 -21.12
CA ILE A 58 6.19 -4.03 -19.99
C ILE A 58 6.32 -5.10 -18.89
N VAL A 59 7.53 -5.37 -18.43
CA VAL A 59 7.81 -6.36 -17.38
C VAL A 59 8.18 -5.62 -16.10
N ILE A 60 7.54 -6.00 -14.99
CA ILE A 60 7.64 -5.30 -13.71
C ILE A 60 7.93 -6.31 -12.61
N GLU A 61 9.03 -6.14 -11.90
CA GLU A 61 9.28 -6.86 -10.67
C GLU A 61 8.50 -6.19 -9.53
N LEU A 62 7.72 -6.98 -8.79
CA LEU A 62 6.92 -6.50 -7.66
C LEU A 62 7.65 -6.78 -6.35
N TYR A 63 7.51 -5.90 -5.36
CA TYR A 63 8.26 -5.95 -4.09
C TYR A 63 7.32 -6.15 -2.89
N PRO A 64 6.91 -7.40 -2.58
CA PRO A 64 6.02 -7.69 -1.46
C PRO A 64 6.63 -7.30 -0.10
N GLU A 65 7.96 -7.27 0.04
CA GLU A 65 8.65 -6.80 1.24
C GLU A 65 8.51 -5.28 1.47
N ILE A 66 8.18 -4.53 0.41
CA ILE A 66 8.00 -3.07 0.46
C ILE A 66 6.54 -2.70 0.73
N ALA A 67 5.60 -3.34 0.02
CA ALA A 67 4.18 -3.04 0.09
C ALA A 67 3.36 -4.34 -0.06
N PRO A 68 3.32 -5.20 0.96
CA PRO A 68 2.76 -6.54 0.88
C PRO A 68 1.29 -6.56 0.45
N ASN A 69 0.44 -5.78 1.09
CA ASN A 69 -0.99 -5.78 0.75
C ASN A 69 -1.28 -5.18 -0.63
N THR A 70 -0.48 -4.22 -1.06
CA THR A 70 -0.56 -3.61 -2.39
C THR A 70 -0.18 -4.63 -3.47
N VAL A 71 0.90 -5.39 -3.26
CA VAL A 71 1.32 -6.46 -4.17
C VAL A 71 0.25 -7.56 -4.24
N ASN A 72 -0.26 -8.02 -3.08
CA ASN A 72 -1.33 -9.01 -3.02
C ASN A 72 -2.58 -8.55 -3.78
N ASN A 73 -2.96 -7.28 -3.64
CA ASN A 73 -4.08 -6.68 -4.35
C ASN A 73 -3.85 -6.66 -5.86
N PHE A 74 -2.66 -6.25 -6.30
CA PHE A 74 -2.32 -6.23 -7.72
C PHE A 74 -2.34 -7.64 -8.33
N ILE A 75 -1.75 -8.64 -7.64
CA ILE A 75 -1.76 -10.05 -8.06
C ILE A 75 -3.20 -10.58 -8.14
N SER A 76 -4.02 -10.35 -7.10
CA SER A 76 -5.41 -10.81 -7.06
C SER A 76 -6.23 -10.23 -8.22
N LEU A 77 -6.10 -8.93 -8.50
CA LEU A 77 -6.79 -8.27 -9.60
C LEU A 77 -6.29 -8.76 -10.97
N ALA A 78 -4.98 -8.95 -11.16
CA ALA A 78 -4.42 -9.48 -12.39
C ALA A 78 -4.92 -10.92 -12.66
N ASN A 79 -4.94 -11.78 -11.63
CA ASN A 79 -5.44 -13.15 -11.74
C ASN A 79 -6.93 -13.22 -12.07
N GLN A 80 -7.72 -12.22 -11.68
CA GLN A 80 -9.13 -12.08 -12.05
C GLN A 80 -9.33 -11.51 -13.47
N GLY A 81 -8.26 -11.13 -14.18
CA GLY A 81 -8.34 -10.45 -15.48
C GLY A 81 -8.89 -9.03 -15.39
N PHE A 82 -8.88 -8.43 -14.19
CA PHE A 82 -9.45 -7.09 -13.97
C PHE A 82 -8.81 -6.01 -14.85
N TYR A 83 -7.53 -6.13 -15.12
CA TYR A 83 -6.77 -5.16 -15.92
C TYR A 83 -6.88 -5.37 -17.44
N ASP A 84 -7.40 -6.52 -17.88
CA ASP A 84 -7.47 -6.87 -19.30
C ASP A 84 -8.41 -5.92 -20.05
N GLY A 85 -7.93 -5.31 -21.10
CA GLY A 85 -8.66 -4.33 -21.90
C GLY A 85 -8.69 -2.91 -21.35
N LEU A 86 -8.13 -2.66 -20.17
CA LEU A 86 -8.05 -1.30 -19.63
C LEU A 86 -7.00 -0.46 -20.38
N ILE A 87 -7.15 0.86 -20.29
CA ILE A 87 -6.29 1.82 -20.98
C ILE A 87 -5.41 2.61 -20.02
N PHE A 88 -4.31 3.12 -20.53
CA PHE A 88 -3.62 4.23 -19.87
C PHE A 88 -4.43 5.51 -20.12
N HIS A 89 -5.27 5.84 -19.15
CA HIS A 89 -6.27 6.91 -19.27
C HIS A 89 -5.74 8.29 -18.92
N ARG A 90 -4.56 8.38 -18.29
CA ARG A 90 -3.89 9.66 -17.96
C ARG A 90 -2.40 9.53 -18.18
N VAL A 91 -1.86 10.44 -18.95
CA VAL A 91 -0.44 10.47 -19.33
C VAL A 91 0.08 11.89 -19.24
N ILE A 92 1.09 12.10 -18.40
CA ILE A 92 1.79 13.38 -18.30
C ILE A 92 3.24 13.14 -18.71
N PRO A 93 3.63 13.58 -19.93
CA PRO A 93 5.01 13.43 -20.42
C PRO A 93 6.03 14.01 -19.42
N GLY A 94 7.11 13.25 -19.19
CA GLY A 94 8.14 13.66 -18.22
C GLY A 94 7.75 13.46 -16.74
N PHE A 95 6.57 12.91 -16.46
CA PHE A 95 6.13 12.62 -15.10
C PHE A 95 5.70 11.14 -14.95
N MET A 96 4.53 10.74 -15.45
CA MET A 96 4.03 9.37 -15.28
C MET A 96 3.00 8.98 -16.35
N VAL A 97 2.72 7.68 -16.45
CA VAL A 97 1.57 7.10 -17.16
C VAL A 97 0.69 6.36 -16.16
N GLN A 98 -0.63 6.57 -16.17
CA GLN A 98 -1.58 6.02 -15.18
C GLN A 98 -2.63 5.15 -15.87
N SER A 99 -2.92 4.00 -15.24
CA SER A 99 -3.90 3.01 -15.69
C SER A 99 -4.66 2.38 -14.52
N GLY A 100 -5.37 1.25 -14.76
CA GLY A 100 -6.07 0.47 -13.74
C GLY A 100 -7.47 0.99 -13.40
N ASP A 101 -8.02 1.91 -14.19
CA ASP A 101 -9.39 2.40 -14.05
C ASP A 101 -10.33 1.73 -15.05
N PRO A 102 -11.33 0.94 -14.60
CA PRO A 102 -12.31 0.33 -15.49
C PRO A 102 -13.21 1.33 -16.23
N ASN A 103 -13.35 2.56 -15.71
CA ASN A 103 -14.12 3.61 -16.37
C ASN A 103 -13.28 4.43 -17.38
N GLY A 104 -11.95 4.34 -17.31
CA GLY A 104 -11.03 5.06 -18.20
C GLY A 104 -11.08 6.58 -18.10
N ASN A 105 -11.47 7.13 -16.94
CA ASN A 105 -11.63 8.57 -16.68
C ASN A 105 -11.13 9.02 -15.29
N GLY A 106 -10.44 8.13 -14.56
CA GLY A 106 -9.89 8.39 -13.22
C GLY A 106 -10.85 8.11 -12.06
N SER A 107 -12.13 7.75 -12.32
CA SER A 107 -13.14 7.61 -11.27
C SER A 107 -13.41 6.18 -10.81
N GLY A 108 -12.97 5.18 -11.58
CA GLY A 108 -13.27 3.78 -11.35
C GLY A 108 -12.29 3.07 -10.42
N GLY A 109 -12.69 1.87 -10.01
CA GLY A 109 -11.90 1.00 -9.14
C GLY A 109 -12.55 -0.38 -8.98
N PRO A 110 -12.00 -1.24 -8.11
CA PRO A 110 -12.44 -2.62 -7.95
C PRO A 110 -13.68 -2.79 -7.04
N GLY A 111 -14.28 -1.70 -6.57
CA GLY A 111 -15.41 -1.72 -5.65
C GLY A 111 -15.04 -1.78 -4.16
N TYR A 112 -13.75 -1.67 -3.85
CA TYR A 112 -13.20 -1.60 -2.50
C TYR A 112 -11.91 -0.75 -2.53
N THR A 113 -11.39 -0.44 -1.34
CA THR A 113 -10.09 0.21 -1.19
C THR A 113 -9.14 -0.67 -0.38
N ILE A 114 -7.88 -0.30 -0.36
CA ILE A 114 -6.84 -0.90 0.49
C ILE A 114 -6.14 0.20 1.29
N LYS A 115 -5.60 -0.18 2.44
CA LYS A 115 -4.78 0.72 3.25
C LYS A 115 -3.55 1.15 2.45
N GLY A 116 -3.23 2.43 2.47
CA GLY A 116 -2.05 2.97 1.82
C GLY A 116 -0.76 2.56 2.54
N GLU A 117 0.12 1.84 1.85
CA GLU A 117 1.40 1.34 2.38
C GLU A 117 2.55 2.30 2.07
N PHE A 118 2.56 3.45 2.74
CA PHE A 118 3.60 4.47 2.62
C PHE A 118 3.86 5.17 3.97
N THR A 119 5.00 5.85 4.08
CA THR A 119 5.55 6.30 5.36
C THR A 119 4.64 7.27 6.10
N SER A 120 4.00 8.23 5.43
CA SER A 120 3.09 9.19 6.09
C SER A 120 1.78 8.55 6.56
N ASN A 121 1.49 7.31 6.15
CA ASN A 121 0.35 6.50 6.62
C ASN A 121 0.77 5.40 7.62
N GLY A 122 1.98 5.52 8.19
CA GLY A 122 2.47 4.61 9.23
C GLY A 122 3.03 3.27 8.72
N HIS A 123 3.21 3.11 7.40
CA HIS A 123 3.85 1.95 6.81
C HIS A 123 5.24 2.33 6.26
N LYS A 124 6.30 1.63 6.69
CA LYS A 124 7.64 1.91 6.21
C LYS A 124 7.80 1.49 4.75
N ASN A 125 7.79 2.45 3.86
CA ASN A 125 8.08 2.25 2.44
C ASN A 125 9.23 3.19 2.05
N HIS A 126 10.33 2.63 1.60
CA HIS A 126 11.56 3.35 1.28
C HIS A 126 11.95 3.27 -0.20
N LEU A 127 11.06 2.76 -1.04
CA LEU A 127 11.24 2.76 -2.49
C LEU A 127 10.85 4.13 -3.04
N ASN A 128 11.84 4.90 -3.47
CA ASN A 128 11.63 6.25 -3.99
C ASN A 128 10.99 6.22 -5.38
N HIS A 129 10.22 7.26 -5.72
CA HIS A 129 9.58 7.42 -7.03
C HIS A 129 10.62 7.82 -8.08
N THR A 130 11.46 6.88 -8.45
CA THR A 130 12.42 7.04 -9.56
C THR A 130 11.85 6.49 -10.86
N ARG A 131 12.44 6.89 -12.01
CA ARG A 131 12.01 6.38 -13.32
C ARG A 131 11.87 4.85 -13.33
N GLY A 132 10.74 4.37 -13.83
CA GLY A 132 10.35 2.95 -13.92
C GLY A 132 9.68 2.40 -12.66
N VAL A 133 9.64 3.11 -11.54
CA VAL A 133 8.90 2.66 -10.35
C VAL A 133 7.40 2.70 -10.61
N ILE A 134 6.69 1.65 -10.18
CA ILE A 134 5.23 1.56 -10.16
C ILE A 134 4.72 1.90 -8.76
N SER A 135 3.64 2.69 -8.70
CA SER A 135 3.03 3.17 -7.46
C SER A 135 1.51 3.18 -7.57
N MET A 136 0.81 3.04 -6.44
CA MET A 136 -0.66 3.10 -6.41
C MET A 136 -1.16 4.53 -6.42
N ALA A 137 -2.13 4.79 -7.30
CA ALA A 137 -2.89 6.04 -7.25
C ALA A 137 -3.90 6.01 -6.10
N ARG A 138 -4.21 7.18 -5.56
CA ARG A 138 -5.20 7.39 -4.50
C ARG A 138 -5.92 8.73 -4.66
N LYS A 139 -7.03 8.93 -3.97
CA LYS A 139 -7.73 10.21 -3.93
C LYS A 139 -6.99 11.20 -3.03
N ASP A 140 -6.98 12.46 -3.43
CA ASP A 140 -6.42 13.51 -2.60
C ASP A 140 -7.16 13.61 -1.25
N GLY A 141 -6.38 13.77 -0.18
CA GLY A 141 -6.91 13.87 1.18
C GLY A 141 -7.33 12.54 1.81
N ASP A 142 -7.35 11.43 1.07
CA ASP A 142 -7.70 10.12 1.60
C ASP A 142 -6.52 9.14 1.42
N LEU A 143 -5.88 8.80 2.52
CA LEU A 143 -4.66 7.98 2.53
C LEU A 143 -4.93 6.50 2.24
N ASP A 144 -6.17 6.04 2.44
CA ASP A 144 -6.57 4.64 2.33
C ASP A 144 -7.56 4.40 1.17
N SER A 145 -7.49 5.25 0.14
CA SER A 145 -8.38 5.21 -1.04
C SER A 145 -7.77 4.52 -2.26
N ALA A 146 -6.60 3.90 -2.13
CA ALA A 146 -6.03 3.11 -3.21
C ALA A 146 -6.93 1.89 -3.52
N GLY A 147 -7.05 1.55 -4.80
CA GLY A 147 -7.88 0.43 -5.26
C GLY A 147 -7.17 -0.37 -6.34
N SER A 148 -7.47 -0.07 -7.60
CA SER A 148 -6.85 -0.73 -8.75
C SER A 148 -5.96 0.19 -9.58
N GLN A 149 -6.09 1.52 -9.45
CA GLN A 149 -5.33 2.44 -10.28
C GLN A 149 -3.88 2.53 -9.85
N PHE A 150 -2.99 2.49 -10.81
CA PHE A 150 -1.53 2.58 -10.63
C PHE A 150 -0.91 3.52 -11.65
N PHE A 151 0.29 3.99 -11.37
CA PHE A 151 1.08 4.76 -12.33
C PHE A 151 2.53 4.29 -12.38
N ILE A 152 3.16 4.44 -13.55
CA ILE A 152 4.57 4.14 -13.79
C ILE A 152 5.30 5.46 -14.03
N MET A 153 6.39 5.68 -13.29
CA MET A 153 7.18 6.89 -13.36
C MET A 153 8.00 6.99 -14.66
N LEU A 154 7.93 8.13 -15.32
CA LEU A 154 8.77 8.49 -16.48
C LEU A 154 10.05 9.23 -16.07
N ALA A 155 10.02 9.86 -14.92
CA ALA A 155 11.16 10.59 -14.33
C ALA A 155 11.09 10.49 -12.80
N ASP A 156 12.15 10.90 -12.14
CA ASP A 156 12.23 10.96 -10.68
C ASP A 156 11.31 12.05 -10.12
N ALA A 157 10.60 11.75 -9.03
CA ALA A 157 9.63 12.66 -8.41
C ALA A 157 9.62 12.47 -6.88
N ASP A 158 10.67 12.94 -6.22
CA ASP A 158 10.91 12.82 -4.78
C ASP A 158 9.79 13.44 -3.92
N TYR A 159 9.03 14.40 -4.44
CA TYR A 159 7.88 15.00 -3.76
C TYR A 159 6.70 14.02 -3.56
N LEU A 160 6.67 12.87 -4.25
CA LEU A 160 5.70 11.79 -4.05
C LEU A 160 6.16 10.79 -2.96
N ASP A 161 7.44 10.81 -2.62
CA ASP A 161 7.99 9.90 -1.63
C ASP A 161 7.28 10.06 -0.28
N ASN A 162 7.11 8.95 0.41
CA ASN A 162 6.35 8.86 1.66
C ASN A 162 4.84 9.16 1.58
N ALA A 163 4.29 9.52 0.41
CA ALA A 163 2.88 9.89 0.24
C ALA A 163 2.08 8.94 -0.66
N TYR A 164 2.76 8.04 -1.38
CA TYR A 164 2.16 7.03 -2.25
C TYR A 164 2.84 5.68 -2.05
N ALA A 165 2.08 4.58 -2.27
CA ALA A 165 2.56 3.22 -2.10
C ALA A 165 3.28 2.74 -3.37
N THR A 166 4.59 2.88 -3.40
CA THR A 166 5.45 2.24 -4.40
C THR A 166 5.53 0.75 -4.11
N PHE A 167 5.45 -0.11 -5.14
CA PHE A 167 5.36 -1.55 -4.92
C PHE A 167 6.10 -2.42 -5.94
N GLY A 168 6.90 -1.81 -6.83
CA GLY A 168 7.68 -2.53 -7.84
C GLY A 168 8.41 -1.60 -8.78
N LYS A 169 9.09 -2.20 -9.77
CA LYS A 169 9.85 -1.47 -10.78
C LYS A 169 9.83 -2.19 -12.13
N VAL A 170 9.73 -1.44 -13.20
CA VAL A 170 9.90 -1.93 -14.57
C VAL A 170 11.33 -2.42 -14.76
N THR A 171 11.47 -3.67 -15.16
CA THR A 171 12.75 -4.33 -15.48
C THR A 171 13.00 -4.40 -16.98
N GLU A 172 11.92 -4.49 -17.78
CA GLU A 172 11.98 -4.52 -19.25
C GLU A 172 10.80 -3.75 -19.84
N GLY A 173 10.97 -3.13 -21.01
CA GLY A 173 9.90 -2.44 -21.73
C GLY A 173 9.68 -0.99 -21.29
N MET A 174 10.68 -0.31 -20.68
CA MET A 174 10.57 1.13 -20.43
C MET A 174 10.42 1.96 -21.72
N GLU A 175 10.93 1.47 -22.84
CA GLU A 175 10.71 2.07 -24.17
C GLU A 175 9.23 2.00 -24.61
N VAL A 176 8.49 0.98 -24.15
CA VAL A 176 7.04 0.89 -24.39
C VAL A 176 6.31 1.95 -23.56
N VAL A 177 6.71 2.13 -22.30
CA VAL A 177 6.17 3.20 -21.42
C VAL A 177 6.46 4.58 -22.01
N ASP A 178 7.67 4.80 -22.55
CA ASP A 178 8.01 6.04 -23.26
C ASP A 178 7.18 6.21 -24.55
N GLY A 179 6.91 5.13 -25.26
CA GLY A 179 6.03 5.12 -26.43
C GLY A 179 4.59 5.54 -26.11
N ILE A 180 4.06 5.10 -24.95
CA ILE A 180 2.77 5.57 -24.43
C ILE A 180 2.82 7.07 -24.12
N ALA A 181 3.90 7.53 -23.51
CA ALA A 181 4.10 8.93 -23.16
C ALA A 181 4.32 9.87 -24.36
N ALA A 182 4.74 9.32 -25.49
CA ALA A 182 4.96 10.06 -26.73
C ALA A 182 3.70 10.21 -27.59
N GLN A 183 2.57 9.62 -27.20
CA GLN A 183 1.30 9.77 -27.90
C GLN A 183 0.79 11.20 -27.83
N GLU A 184 -0.03 11.58 -28.80
CA GLU A 184 -0.76 12.84 -28.74
C GLU A 184 -1.71 12.84 -27.55
N ILE A 185 -1.60 13.85 -26.70
CA ILE A 185 -2.40 13.98 -25.47
C ILE A 185 -3.57 14.93 -25.72
N GLY A 186 -4.76 14.46 -25.44
CA GLY A 186 -6.01 15.21 -25.52
C GLY A 186 -6.44 15.84 -24.19
N GLU A 187 -7.72 16.09 -24.09
CA GLU A 187 -8.34 16.67 -22.90
C GLU A 187 -8.18 15.75 -21.68
N GLY A 188 -7.89 16.31 -20.52
CA GLY A 188 -7.75 15.58 -19.24
C GLY A 188 -6.51 14.69 -19.17
N ASP A 189 -5.45 15.04 -19.88
CA ASP A 189 -4.20 14.26 -19.96
C ASP A 189 -4.39 12.87 -20.59
N LYS A 190 -5.49 12.61 -21.29
CA LYS A 190 -5.78 11.32 -21.91
C LYS A 190 -5.14 11.24 -23.31
N PRO A 191 -4.45 10.13 -23.67
CA PRO A 191 -4.02 9.91 -25.05
C PRO A 191 -5.20 9.94 -26.02
N VAL A 192 -5.03 10.63 -27.16
CA VAL A 192 -6.06 10.70 -28.23
C VAL A 192 -6.37 9.31 -28.77
N SER A 193 -5.33 8.46 -28.88
CA SER A 193 -5.48 7.04 -29.25
C SER A 193 -5.34 6.19 -28.00
N ASP A 194 -6.33 5.35 -27.71
CA ASP A 194 -6.33 4.50 -26.52
C ASP A 194 -5.12 3.56 -26.51
N GLN A 195 -4.35 3.63 -25.43
CA GLN A 195 -3.20 2.77 -25.17
C GLN A 195 -3.67 1.60 -24.29
N VAL A 196 -4.02 0.49 -24.97
CA VAL A 196 -4.76 -0.63 -24.35
C VAL A 196 -3.81 -1.69 -23.82
N MET A 197 -3.97 -2.06 -22.54
CA MET A 197 -3.42 -3.29 -21.97
C MET A 197 -4.29 -4.46 -22.42
N LYS A 198 -3.77 -5.29 -23.33
CA LYS A 198 -4.49 -6.48 -23.81
C LYS A 198 -4.65 -7.51 -22.72
N LYS A 199 -3.60 -7.71 -21.93
CA LYS A 199 -3.56 -8.68 -20.84
C LYS A 199 -2.53 -8.32 -19.80
N VAL A 200 -2.87 -8.58 -18.52
CA VAL A 200 -1.92 -8.48 -17.41
C VAL A 200 -1.82 -9.83 -16.71
N THR A 201 -0.62 -10.34 -16.56
CA THR A 201 -0.34 -11.61 -15.87
C THR A 201 0.73 -11.41 -14.82
N VAL A 202 0.73 -12.25 -13.78
CA VAL A 202 1.80 -12.25 -12.77
C VAL A 202 2.33 -13.67 -12.62
N ASP A 203 3.64 -13.84 -12.84
CA ASP A 203 4.36 -15.04 -12.47
C ASP A 203 4.80 -14.93 -11.01
N THR A 204 4.21 -15.76 -10.16
CA THR A 204 4.55 -15.84 -8.74
C THR A 204 5.62 -16.90 -8.44
N HIS A 205 6.23 -17.49 -9.47
CA HIS A 205 7.19 -18.59 -9.36
C HIS A 205 6.64 -19.79 -8.57
N GLY A 206 5.32 -20.01 -8.64
CA GLY A 206 4.63 -21.08 -7.92
C GLY A 206 4.39 -20.79 -6.43
N LEU A 207 4.66 -19.58 -5.95
CA LEU A 207 4.35 -19.15 -4.60
C LEU A 207 2.88 -18.70 -4.51
N GLU A 208 2.24 -19.00 -3.38
CA GLU A 208 0.87 -18.56 -3.09
C GLU A 208 0.92 -17.22 -2.35
N TYR A 209 0.21 -16.23 -2.87
CA TYR A 209 0.02 -14.92 -2.27
C TYR A 209 -1.37 -14.82 -1.65
N PRO A 210 -1.51 -14.30 -0.43
CA PRO A 210 -2.81 -14.18 0.22
C PRO A 210 -3.72 -13.18 -0.49
N GLU A 211 -5.03 -13.33 -0.32
CA GLU A 211 -5.98 -12.31 -0.74
C GLU A 211 -5.69 -10.98 -0.01
N PRO A 212 -5.85 -9.83 -0.69
CA PRO A 212 -5.61 -8.55 -0.06
C PRO A 212 -6.60 -8.27 1.07
N VAL A 213 -6.11 -7.57 2.09
CA VAL A 213 -6.98 -6.99 3.13
C VAL A 213 -7.69 -5.79 2.52
N LYS A 214 -9.01 -5.91 2.34
CA LYS A 214 -9.87 -4.91 1.70
C LYS A 214 -10.53 -4.02 2.76
N MET A 215 -10.71 -2.76 2.41
CA MET A 215 -11.50 -1.79 3.16
C MET A 215 -12.80 -1.52 2.37
N PRO A 216 -13.91 -1.30 3.05
CA PRO A 216 -15.20 -1.04 2.41
C PRO A 216 -15.25 0.30 1.64
#